data_edece4e3bb2b4d53c96f7f04f5f534a8
#
_entry.id   edece4e3bb2b4d53c96f7f04f5f534a8
#
_cell.length_a   1.000
_cell.length_b   1.000
_cell.length_c   1.000
_cell.angle_alpha   90.00
_cell.angle_beta   90.00
_cell.angle_gamma   90.00
#
_symmetry.space_group_name_H-M   'P 1'
#
loop_
_entity.id
_entity.type
_entity.pdbx_description
1 polymer ?
#
loop_
_entity_poly.entity_id
_entity_poly.type
_entity_poly.pdbx_seq_one_letter_code
_entity_poly.pdbx_strand_id
1 'polypeptide(L)'
;VLCGGSTKSRSLPTPGIDADGVVQAMNFLTQQTKVLFDKEVKNQIMATDKDVIVIGGGDTGSDCIGTSNRHGAKSVVNFEIMPKPPGHRSASTPWPFWPLKLKTSSSHKEGVERNWLINTKEFIKDKEGKLIALKTINVQWEAIPGRTMTAHIAPRVQAHPTWPANRRLNVSTVEL
;
A
#
# COMPACT_ATOMS: atom_id res chain seq x y z
N VAL A 1 15.84 10.73 23.30
CA VAL A 1 15.43 10.21 21.99
C VAL A 1 14.49 11.22 21.35
N LEU A 2 14.79 11.65 20.13
CA LEU A 2 13.92 12.53 19.35
C LEU A 2 13.09 11.67 18.40
N CYS A 3 11.78 11.64 18.60
CA CYS A 3 10.83 10.87 17.79
C CYS A 3 9.92 11.80 16.96
N GLY A 4 10.53 12.83 16.37
CA GLY A 4 9.84 13.76 15.47
C GLY A 4 9.67 13.15 14.09
N GLY A 5 8.48 13.26 13.53
CA GLY A 5 8.15 12.79 12.18
C GLY A 5 7.10 13.67 11.53
N SER A 6 6.79 13.40 10.27
CA SER A 6 5.71 14.12 9.57
C SER A 6 4.36 13.68 10.11
N THR A 7 3.54 14.64 10.51
CA THR A 7 2.14 14.41 10.93
C THR A 7 1.15 14.68 9.80
N LYS A 8 1.61 15.32 8.72
CA LYS A 8 0.79 15.58 7.53
C LYS A 8 1.05 14.48 6.50
N SER A 9 0.05 13.67 6.26
CA SER A 9 0.10 12.64 5.23
C SER A 9 0.18 13.26 3.82
N ARG A 10 0.85 12.56 2.92
CA ARG A 10 0.73 12.85 1.48
C ARG A 10 -0.58 12.25 1.00
N SER A 11 -1.27 12.93 0.13
CA SER A 11 -2.44 12.38 -0.54
C SER A 11 -2.11 12.06 -1.99
N LEU A 12 -2.66 10.97 -2.49
CA LEU A 12 -2.61 10.66 -3.92
C LEU A 12 -3.62 11.57 -4.63
N PRO A 13 -3.20 12.32 -5.67
CA PRO A 13 -4.13 13.12 -6.47
C PRO A 13 -4.93 12.21 -7.43
N THR A 14 -5.66 11.26 -6.87
CA THR A 14 -6.35 10.20 -7.60
C THR A 14 -7.86 10.34 -7.41
N PRO A 15 -8.65 10.32 -8.49
CA PRO A 15 -10.10 10.37 -8.40
C PRO A 15 -10.67 9.32 -7.45
N GLY A 16 -11.65 9.71 -6.64
CA GLY A 16 -12.32 8.81 -5.69
C GLY A 16 -11.55 8.54 -4.40
N ILE A 17 -10.46 9.27 -4.13
CA ILE A 17 -9.66 9.12 -2.89
C ILE A 17 -10.49 9.36 -1.61
N ASP A 18 -11.59 10.09 -1.73
CA ASP A 18 -12.54 10.40 -0.68
C ASP A 18 -13.57 9.28 -0.42
N ALA A 19 -13.43 8.12 -1.07
CA ALA A 19 -14.33 7.00 -0.87
C ALA A 19 -14.31 6.49 0.57
N ASP A 20 -15.49 6.14 1.10
CA ASP A 20 -15.58 5.41 2.37
C ASP A 20 -14.87 4.05 2.24
N GLY A 21 -13.93 3.79 3.13
CA GLY A 21 -13.03 2.64 3.09
C GLY A 21 -11.61 2.98 2.64
N VAL A 22 -11.33 4.21 2.17
CA VAL A 22 -9.98 4.71 1.97
C VAL A 22 -9.48 5.33 3.26
N VAL A 23 -8.36 4.85 3.77
CA VAL A 23 -7.84 5.23 5.09
C VAL A 23 -6.37 5.56 5.02
N GLN A 24 -5.98 6.67 5.63
CA GLN A 24 -4.57 7.04 5.81
C GLN A 24 -3.90 6.11 6.83
N ALA A 25 -2.69 5.64 6.52
CA ALA A 25 -1.94 4.70 7.34
C ALA A 25 -1.83 5.14 8.80
N MET A 26 -1.49 6.41 9.04
CA MET A 26 -1.32 6.91 10.41
C MET A 26 -2.63 6.94 11.19
N ASN A 27 -3.77 7.15 10.54
CA ASN A 27 -5.07 7.06 11.19
C ASN A 27 -5.37 5.63 11.63
N PHE A 28 -5.04 4.65 10.80
CA PHE A 28 -5.22 3.23 11.10
C PHE A 28 -4.28 2.76 12.22
N LEU A 29 -2.99 3.02 12.09
CA LEU A 29 -1.97 2.54 13.02
C LEU A 29 -2.05 3.20 14.40
N THR A 30 -2.30 4.52 14.44
CA THR A 30 -2.39 5.23 15.73
C THR A 30 -3.58 4.80 16.56
N GLN A 31 -4.69 4.43 15.95
CA GLN A 31 -5.85 3.87 16.65
C GLN A 31 -5.48 2.53 17.30
N GLN A 32 -4.85 1.64 16.56
CA GLN A 32 -4.41 0.35 17.09
C GLN A 32 -3.38 0.53 18.22
N THR A 33 -2.45 1.46 18.08
CA THR A 33 -1.48 1.77 19.15
C THR A 33 -2.20 2.24 20.42
N LYS A 34 -3.22 3.09 20.31
CA LYS A 34 -4.01 3.53 21.47
C LYS A 34 -4.69 2.35 22.16
N VAL A 35 -5.28 1.41 21.42
CA VAL A 35 -5.90 0.23 21.99
C VAL A 35 -4.89 -0.64 22.72
N LEU A 36 -3.68 -0.81 22.19
CA LEU A 36 -2.60 -1.55 22.85
C LEU A 36 -2.12 -0.91 24.17
N PHE A 37 -2.40 0.38 24.35
CA PHE A 37 -2.16 1.11 25.60
C PHE A 37 -3.44 1.29 26.46
N ASP A 38 -4.40 0.38 26.30
CA ASP A 38 -5.66 0.36 27.05
C ASP A 38 -6.46 1.68 26.98
N LYS A 39 -6.30 2.42 25.85
CA LYS A 39 -7.08 3.63 25.61
C LYS A 39 -8.31 3.30 24.78
N GLU A 40 -9.45 3.79 25.21
CA GLU A 40 -10.68 3.67 24.44
C GLU A 40 -10.57 4.40 23.09
N VAL A 41 -10.94 3.72 22.02
CA VAL A 41 -11.04 4.28 20.67
C VAL A 41 -12.47 4.05 20.15
N LYS A 42 -13.25 5.14 20.08
CA LYS A 42 -14.58 5.07 19.47
C LYS A 42 -14.47 4.87 17.97
N ASN A 43 -15.28 3.95 17.42
CA ASN A 43 -15.34 3.65 15.99
C ASN A 43 -13.96 3.30 15.40
N GLN A 44 -13.22 2.41 16.06
CA GLN A 44 -11.94 1.95 15.58
C GLN A 44 -12.05 1.39 14.16
N ILE A 45 -11.12 1.78 13.29
CA ILE A 45 -10.98 1.25 11.94
C ILE A 45 -10.45 -0.18 12.04
N MET A 46 -11.28 -1.15 11.65
CA MET A 46 -10.95 -2.58 11.72
C MET A 46 -10.84 -3.18 10.31
N ALA A 47 -9.87 -4.08 10.16
CA ALA A 47 -9.67 -4.85 8.93
C ALA A 47 -10.37 -6.22 8.96
N THR A 48 -11.06 -6.57 10.04
CA THR A 48 -11.71 -7.87 10.24
C THR A 48 -12.64 -8.23 9.08
N ASP A 49 -12.46 -9.42 8.52
CA ASP A 49 -13.23 -9.97 7.39
C ASP A 49 -13.21 -9.12 6.11
N LYS A 50 -12.26 -8.18 6.00
CA LYS A 50 -12.13 -7.32 4.82
C LYS A 50 -10.99 -7.78 3.91
N ASP A 51 -11.15 -7.53 2.62
CA ASP A 51 -10.05 -7.57 1.66
C ASP A 51 -9.32 -6.23 1.73
N VAL A 52 -8.07 -6.24 2.14
CA VAL A 52 -7.27 -5.02 2.38
C VAL A 52 -6.25 -4.83 1.28
N ILE A 53 -6.16 -3.61 0.76
CA ILE A 53 -5.11 -3.21 -0.18
C ILE A 53 -4.26 -2.12 0.49
N VAL A 54 -2.96 -2.38 0.60
CA VAL A 54 -1.98 -1.42 1.09
C VAL A 54 -1.25 -0.81 -0.11
N ILE A 55 -1.38 0.51 -0.28
CA ILE A 55 -0.70 1.24 -1.36
C ILE A 55 0.58 1.85 -0.81
N GLY A 56 1.71 1.37 -1.31
CA GLY A 56 3.06 1.75 -0.88
C GLY A 56 3.78 0.64 -0.13
N GLY A 57 5.10 0.57 -0.29
CA GLY A 57 5.93 -0.55 0.16
C GLY A 57 6.99 -0.20 1.21
N GLY A 58 6.87 0.96 1.85
CA GLY A 58 7.76 1.39 2.93
C GLY A 58 7.50 0.67 4.26
N ASP A 59 8.24 1.05 5.30
CA ASP A 59 8.10 0.45 6.63
C ASP A 59 6.69 0.67 7.21
N THR A 60 6.09 1.84 6.97
CA THR A 60 4.70 2.13 7.37
C THR A 60 3.70 1.18 6.70
N GLY A 61 3.90 0.87 5.41
CA GLY A 61 3.07 -0.13 4.70
C GLY A 61 3.21 -1.51 5.29
N SER A 62 4.43 -1.90 5.66
CA SER A 62 4.68 -3.15 6.38
C SER A 62 3.91 -3.23 7.70
N ASP A 63 3.86 -2.13 8.46
CA ASP A 63 3.11 -2.08 9.72
C ASP A 63 1.60 -2.19 9.48
N CYS A 64 1.09 -1.57 8.41
CA CYS A 64 -0.31 -1.71 8.01
C CYS A 64 -0.66 -3.14 7.62
N ILE A 65 0.23 -3.83 6.89
CA ILE A 65 0.07 -5.25 6.54
C ILE A 65 -0.07 -6.10 7.80
N GLY A 66 0.89 -6.00 8.73
CA GLY A 66 0.87 -6.78 9.97
C GLY A 66 -0.35 -6.46 10.83
N THR A 67 -0.70 -5.18 10.97
CA THR A 67 -1.90 -4.77 11.71
C THR A 67 -3.16 -5.32 11.09
N SER A 68 -3.29 -5.30 9.76
CA SER A 68 -4.45 -5.84 9.06
C SER A 68 -4.59 -7.35 9.25
N ASN A 69 -3.48 -8.09 9.17
CA ASN A 69 -3.48 -9.53 9.46
C ASN A 69 -3.92 -9.83 10.89
N ARG A 70 -3.40 -9.10 11.88
CA ARG A 70 -3.76 -9.29 13.30
C ARG A 70 -5.19 -8.87 13.62
N HIS A 71 -5.78 -7.97 12.80
CA HIS A 71 -7.21 -7.67 12.88
C HIS A 71 -8.09 -8.76 12.25
N GLY A 72 -7.52 -9.80 11.65
CA GLY A 72 -8.28 -10.84 10.98
C GLY A 72 -8.79 -10.44 9.60
N ALA A 73 -7.96 -9.73 8.82
CA ALA A 73 -8.29 -9.44 7.43
C ALA A 73 -8.46 -10.74 6.63
N LYS A 74 -9.41 -10.76 5.71
CA LYS A 74 -9.66 -11.90 4.84
C LYS A 74 -8.54 -12.10 3.81
N SER A 75 -8.02 -11.01 3.30
CA SER A 75 -6.85 -10.98 2.43
C SER A 75 -6.11 -9.66 2.58
N VAL A 76 -4.79 -9.69 2.37
CA VAL A 76 -3.97 -8.47 2.35
C VAL A 76 -3.13 -8.47 1.09
N VAL A 77 -3.25 -7.41 0.30
CA VAL A 77 -2.48 -7.20 -0.93
C VAL A 77 -1.71 -5.89 -0.81
N ASN A 78 -0.46 -5.88 -1.25
CA ASN A 78 0.36 -4.67 -1.25
C ASN A 78 0.73 -4.28 -2.68
N PHE A 79 0.49 -3.02 -3.03
CA PHE A 79 0.86 -2.43 -4.32
C PHE A 79 2.02 -1.47 -4.17
N GLU A 80 3.04 -1.69 -4.98
CA GLU A 80 4.18 -0.79 -5.08
C GLU A 80 4.33 -0.26 -6.51
N ILE A 81 4.60 1.05 -6.62
CA ILE A 81 4.84 1.68 -7.90
C ILE A 81 6.25 1.39 -8.43
N MET A 82 7.20 1.13 -7.52
CA MET A 82 8.59 0.83 -7.87
C MET A 82 8.77 -0.60 -8.37
N PRO A 83 9.82 -0.89 -9.16
CA PRO A 83 10.19 -2.24 -9.52
C PRO A 83 10.52 -3.09 -8.29
N LYS A 84 10.30 -4.40 -8.40
CA LYS A 84 10.71 -5.34 -7.36
C LYS A 84 12.22 -5.23 -7.11
N PRO A 85 12.64 -4.88 -5.88
CA PRO A 85 14.06 -4.83 -5.56
C PRO A 85 14.73 -6.19 -5.69
N PRO A 86 16.03 -6.26 -6.03
CA PRO A 86 16.74 -7.52 -6.13
C PRO A 86 16.85 -8.23 -4.77
N GLY A 87 16.73 -9.55 -4.77
CA GLY A 87 16.90 -10.36 -3.56
C GLY A 87 18.37 -10.51 -3.12
N HIS A 88 19.30 -10.24 -4.01
CA HIS A 88 20.74 -10.31 -3.79
C HIS A 88 21.45 -9.07 -4.33
N ARG A 89 22.67 -8.87 -3.91
CA ARG A 89 23.49 -7.71 -4.29
C ARG A 89 23.86 -7.78 -5.77
N SER A 90 23.70 -6.68 -6.47
CA SER A 90 24.16 -6.55 -7.86
C SER A 90 25.59 -6.00 -7.92
N ALA A 91 26.26 -6.17 -9.05
CA ALA A 91 27.58 -5.61 -9.30
C ALA A 91 27.60 -4.06 -9.25
N SER A 92 26.45 -3.42 -9.54
CA SER A 92 26.31 -1.96 -9.48
C SER A 92 26.23 -1.40 -8.04
N THR A 93 26.04 -2.26 -7.04
CA THR A 93 25.96 -1.88 -5.63
C THR A 93 26.93 -2.72 -4.79
N PRO A 94 28.27 -2.52 -4.94
CA PRO A 94 29.26 -3.29 -4.20
C PRO A 94 29.19 -3.01 -2.71
N TRP A 95 29.68 -3.98 -1.92
CA TRP A 95 29.79 -3.77 -0.47
C TRP A 95 30.63 -2.48 -0.18
N PRO A 96 30.27 -1.65 0.82
CA PRO A 96 29.25 -1.85 1.85
C PRO A 96 27.84 -1.35 1.50
N PHE A 97 27.63 -0.85 0.28
CA PHE A 97 26.37 -0.22 -0.13
C PHE A 97 25.37 -1.23 -0.68
N TRP A 98 24.11 -1.15 -0.21
CA TRP A 98 23.00 -1.91 -0.77
C TRP A 98 21.70 -1.12 -0.61
N PRO A 99 21.54 -0.01 -1.35
CA PRO A 99 20.39 0.87 -1.19
C PRO A 99 19.07 0.22 -1.64
N LEU A 100 19.11 -0.64 -2.65
CA LEU A 100 17.94 -1.31 -3.21
C LEU A 100 17.96 -2.80 -2.83
N LYS A 101 17.31 -3.14 -1.75
CA LYS A 101 17.19 -4.51 -1.25
C LYS A 101 15.73 -4.89 -1.09
N LEU A 102 15.35 -6.08 -1.56
CA LEU A 102 14.05 -6.64 -1.22
C LEU A 102 13.99 -6.92 0.29
N LYS A 103 13.30 -6.07 1.01
CA LYS A 103 13.04 -6.25 2.44
C LYS A 103 11.78 -7.06 2.64
N THR A 104 11.85 -8.07 3.48
CA THR A 104 10.70 -8.86 3.94
C THR A 104 10.72 -8.82 5.46
N SER A 105 9.84 -8.01 6.05
CA SER A 105 9.71 -7.90 7.50
C SER A 105 8.94 -9.08 8.09
N SER A 106 8.89 -9.15 9.42
CA SER A 106 8.01 -10.09 10.13
C SER A 106 6.55 -9.94 9.72
N SER A 107 6.08 -8.69 9.60
CA SER A 107 4.71 -8.37 9.16
C SER A 107 4.38 -8.91 7.76
N HIS A 108 5.32 -8.84 6.81
CA HIS A 108 5.12 -9.46 5.50
C HIS A 108 4.99 -10.99 5.57
N LYS A 109 5.67 -11.63 6.54
CA LYS A 109 5.62 -13.09 6.74
C LYS A 109 4.31 -13.56 7.36
N GLU A 110 3.55 -12.66 7.98
CA GLU A 110 2.23 -12.96 8.53
C GLU A 110 1.20 -13.25 7.43
N GLY A 111 1.45 -12.78 6.20
CA GLY A 111 0.64 -13.06 5.02
C GLY A 111 0.36 -11.79 4.22
N VAL A 112 0.86 -11.75 2.98
CA VAL A 112 0.57 -10.67 2.03
C VAL A 112 0.93 -11.09 0.61
N GLU A 113 0.08 -10.74 -0.33
CA GLU A 113 0.41 -10.77 -1.74
C GLU A 113 1.06 -9.42 -2.13
N ARG A 114 2.29 -9.45 -2.63
CA ARG A 114 3.03 -8.23 -3.00
C ARG A 114 3.13 -8.09 -4.50
N ASN A 115 2.67 -6.95 -5.02
CA ASN A 115 2.68 -6.62 -6.44
C ASN A 115 3.46 -5.32 -6.66
N TRP A 116 4.36 -5.33 -7.66
CA TRP A 116 5.20 -4.19 -8.01
C TRP A 116 4.82 -3.64 -9.38
N LEU A 117 5.28 -2.42 -9.67
CA LEU A 117 4.99 -1.72 -10.92
C LEU A 117 3.48 -1.44 -11.09
N ILE A 118 2.78 -1.24 -10.00
CA ILE A 118 1.34 -0.93 -9.99
C ILE A 118 1.12 0.52 -9.58
N ASN A 119 0.41 1.26 -10.42
CA ASN A 119 -0.06 2.61 -10.10
C ASN A 119 -1.59 2.63 -10.01
N THR A 120 -2.12 3.25 -8.98
CA THR A 120 -3.55 3.45 -8.79
C THR A 120 -4.02 4.66 -9.60
N LYS A 121 -5.02 4.46 -10.45
CA LYS A 121 -5.59 5.50 -11.32
C LYS A 121 -6.90 6.05 -10.81
N GLU A 122 -7.68 5.24 -10.13
CA GLU A 122 -9.02 5.64 -9.69
C GLU A 122 -9.48 4.72 -8.56
N PHE A 123 -10.16 5.29 -7.58
CA PHE A 123 -10.91 4.59 -6.55
C PHE A 123 -12.39 4.56 -6.98
N ILE A 124 -12.91 3.38 -7.27
CA ILE A 124 -14.27 3.21 -7.78
C ILE A 124 -15.21 3.09 -6.59
N LYS A 125 -16.21 3.98 -6.54
CA LYS A 125 -17.22 4.05 -5.50
C LYS A 125 -18.56 3.52 -6.00
N ASP A 126 -19.34 2.96 -5.09
CA ASP A 126 -20.76 2.70 -5.35
C ASP A 126 -21.61 3.97 -5.20
N LYS A 127 -22.92 3.82 -5.34
CA LYS A 127 -23.89 4.93 -5.22
C LYS A 127 -23.96 5.54 -3.81
N GLU A 128 -23.48 4.81 -2.82
CA GLU A 128 -23.44 5.20 -1.41
C GLU A 128 -22.10 5.85 -1.04
N GLY A 129 -21.14 5.95 -1.99
CA GLY A 129 -19.82 6.51 -1.78
C GLY A 129 -18.79 5.54 -1.21
N LYS A 130 -19.13 4.26 -1.08
CA LYS A 130 -18.26 3.22 -0.53
C LYS A 130 -17.32 2.69 -1.58
N LEU A 131 -16.06 2.45 -1.22
CA LEU A 131 -15.06 1.87 -2.09
C LEU A 131 -15.43 0.42 -2.47
N ILE A 132 -15.50 0.13 -3.76
CA ILE A 132 -15.81 -1.20 -4.28
C ILE A 132 -14.70 -1.80 -5.13
N ALA A 133 -13.84 -0.98 -5.72
CA ALA A 133 -12.73 -1.44 -6.55
C ALA A 133 -11.65 -0.37 -6.72
N LEU A 134 -10.46 -0.80 -7.14
CA LEU A 134 -9.38 0.07 -7.62
C LEU A 134 -9.14 -0.18 -9.10
N LYS A 135 -9.02 0.91 -9.85
CA LYS A 135 -8.52 0.86 -11.22
C LYS A 135 -7.02 1.11 -11.18
N THR A 136 -6.26 0.13 -11.64
CA THR A 136 -4.80 0.16 -11.62
C THR A 136 -4.23 0.05 -13.03
N ILE A 137 -2.98 0.47 -13.20
CA ILE A 137 -2.20 0.26 -14.41
C ILE A 137 -0.82 -0.27 -14.03
N ASN A 138 -0.24 -1.05 -14.92
CA ASN A 138 1.17 -1.38 -14.84
C ASN A 138 2.00 -0.19 -15.32
N VAL A 139 3.09 0.10 -14.60
CA VAL A 139 4.04 1.15 -14.95
C VAL A 139 5.35 0.54 -15.40
N GLN A 140 6.05 1.22 -16.28
CA GLN A 140 7.39 0.90 -16.70
C GLN A 140 8.32 2.06 -16.34
N TRP A 141 9.47 1.75 -15.77
CA TRP A 141 10.48 2.74 -15.41
C TRP A 141 11.60 2.72 -16.43
N GLU A 142 11.93 3.86 -16.98
CA GLU A 142 13.06 4.04 -17.88
C GLU A 142 14.14 4.88 -17.21
N ALA A 143 15.39 4.44 -17.33
CA ALA A 143 16.52 5.22 -16.90
C ALA A 143 16.83 6.29 -17.98
N ILE A 144 16.67 7.56 -17.64
CA ILE A 144 17.07 8.66 -18.51
C ILE A 144 18.51 9.02 -18.14
N PRO A 145 19.47 8.97 -19.08
CA PRO A 145 20.85 9.37 -18.82
C PRO A 145 20.92 10.78 -18.22
N GLY A 146 21.62 10.93 -17.09
CA GLY A 146 21.80 12.20 -16.40
C GLY A 146 20.63 12.69 -15.53
N ARG A 147 19.56 11.89 -15.36
CA ARG A 147 18.48 12.18 -14.42
C ARG A 147 18.22 11.01 -13.48
N THR A 148 17.75 11.33 -12.29
CA THR A 148 17.17 10.34 -11.38
C THR A 148 15.99 9.64 -12.09
N MET A 149 15.82 8.33 -11.88
CA MET A 149 14.79 7.53 -12.55
C MET A 149 13.45 8.29 -12.65
N THR A 150 12.95 8.44 -13.86
CA THR A 150 11.64 9.05 -14.11
C THR A 150 10.69 7.96 -14.57
N ALA A 151 9.52 7.88 -13.93
CA ALA A 151 8.47 6.97 -14.36
C ALA A 151 7.86 7.48 -15.67
N HIS A 152 7.97 6.69 -16.71
CA HIS A 152 7.11 6.82 -17.89
C HIS A 152 5.93 5.85 -17.75
N ILE A 153 4.74 6.39 -17.89
CA ILE A 153 3.54 5.57 -18.02
C ILE A 153 3.60 5.04 -19.45
N ALA A 154 4.07 3.81 -19.60
CA ALA A 154 3.95 3.14 -20.90
C ALA A 154 2.46 2.99 -21.24
N PRO A 155 2.03 3.29 -22.47
CA PRO A 155 0.62 3.25 -22.86
C PRO A 155 0.05 1.83 -23.03
N ARG A 156 0.59 0.84 -22.38
CA ARG A 156 -0.04 -0.47 -22.24
C ARG A 156 -0.97 -0.45 -21.04
N VAL A 157 -2.17 0.05 -21.25
CA VAL A 157 -3.33 -0.24 -20.41
C VAL A 157 -3.62 -1.76 -20.56
N GLN A 158 -2.87 -2.60 -19.92
CA GLN A 158 -3.41 -3.87 -19.49
C GLN A 158 -4.19 -3.55 -18.23
N ALA A 159 -5.51 -3.50 -18.36
CA ALA A 159 -6.35 -3.72 -17.21
C ALA A 159 -5.80 -5.01 -16.57
N HIS A 160 -5.12 -4.87 -15.43
CA HIS A 160 -4.88 -6.04 -14.59
C HIS A 160 -6.24 -6.71 -14.49
N PRO A 161 -6.37 -8.03 -14.70
CA PRO A 161 -7.66 -8.69 -14.61
C PRO A 161 -8.28 -8.16 -13.32
N THR A 162 -9.29 -7.36 -13.50
CA THR A 162 -10.07 -6.81 -12.42
C THR A 162 -10.20 -7.94 -11.44
N TRP A 163 -9.69 -7.77 -10.24
CA TRP A 163 -10.01 -8.61 -9.10
C TRP A 163 -11.47 -9.00 -9.29
N PRO A 164 -11.83 -10.29 -9.31
CA PRO A 164 -13.08 -10.73 -9.93
C PRO A 164 -14.23 -9.88 -9.44
N ALA A 165 -14.95 -9.27 -10.36
CA ALA A 165 -16.03 -8.32 -10.14
C ALA A 165 -17.16 -8.84 -9.23
N ASN A 166 -17.13 -10.11 -8.85
CA ASN A 166 -18.10 -10.80 -8.01
C ASN A 166 -17.75 -10.86 -6.51
N ARG A 167 -16.61 -10.33 -6.09
CA ARG A 167 -16.35 -10.14 -4.66
C ARG A 167 -16.70 -8.70 -4.32
N ARG A 168 -17.80 -8.49 -3.59
CA ARG A 168 -18.04 -7.21 -2.92
C ARG A 168 -16.85 -6.96 -2.00
N LEU A 169 -15.99 -6.04 -2.44
CA LEU A 169 -14.82 -5.66 -1.65
C LEU A 169 -15.33 -4.85 -0.47
N ASN A 170 -15.27 -5.41 0.72
CA ASN A 170 -15.16 -4.61 1.94
C ASN A 170 -13.71 -4.13 2.00
N VAL A 171 -13.32 -3.23 1.10
CA VAL A 171 -11.95 -2.77 0.98
C VAL A 171 -11.68 -1.71 2.01
N SER A 172 -10.65 -1.91 2.80
CA SER A 172 -9.97 -0.81 3.48
C SER A 172 -8.64 -0.60 2.74
N THR A 173 -8.51 0.49 2.03
CA THR A 173 -7.25 0.88 1.42
C THR A 173 -6.47 1.71 2.42
N VAL A 174 -5.25 1.30 2.69
CA VAL A 174 -4.32 2.08 3.51
C VAL A 174 -3.35 2.77 2.57
N GLU A 175 -3.40 4.09 2.55
CA GLU A 175 -2.52 4.96 1.76
C GLU A 175 -1.35 5.43 2.63
N LEU A 176 -0.15 5.49 2.04
CA LEU A 176 1.10 5.89 2.69
C LEU A 176 1.56 7.28 2.26
#